data_f2a899560e66fb441990e0698a2fcf1a
#
_entry.id   f2a899560e66fb441990e0698a2fcf1a
#
_cell.length_a   1.000
_cell.length_b   1.000
_cell.length_c   1.000
_cell.angle_alpha   90.00
_cell.angle_beta   90.00
_cell.angle_gamma   90.00
#
_symmetry.space_group_name_H-M   'P 1'
#
loop_
_entity.id
_entity.type
_entity.pdbx_description
1 polymer ?
#
loop_
_entity_poly.entity_id
_entity_poly.type
_entity_poly.pdbx_seq_one_letter_code
_entity_poly.pdbx_strand_id
1 'polypeptide(L)'
;ENVLGRETEAYPGLMETLIRLQDEGFRMAVVTNKATRFVRPHLDKAGILRFFDVIVGGDDAHAKKPDPAPVIMAAQRLGVPVSRMLMVGDSINDAQAARAAGCPVVLLPHGYNEGEPVHVLDCDGIVPTLAAVADCVRRAGSTVGTA
;
A
#
# COMPACT_ATOMS: atom_id res chain seq x y z
N GLU A 1 3.46 4.55 8.57
CA GLU A 1 4.00 3.20 8.54
C GLU A 1 3.15 2.30 7.67
N ASN A 2 3.74 1.50 6.83
CA ASN A 2 2.99 0.67 5.92
C ASN A 2 2.96 -0.78 6.41
N VAL A 3 1.99 -1.53 5.89
CA VAL A 3 1.79 -2.94 6.22
C VAL A 3 3.06 -3.75 6.01
N LEU A 4 3.76 -3.52 4.92
CA LEU A 4 4.89 -4.34 4.50
C LEU A 4 6.19 -3.97 5.20
N GLY A 5 6.26 -2.78 5.81
CA GLY A 5 7.49 -2.34 6.45
C GLY A 5 7.78 -3.08 7.75
N ARG A 6 6.82 -3.12 8.64
CA ARG A 6 7.02 -3.62 10.00
C ARG A 6 6.11 -4.77 10.35
N GLU A 7 4.94 -4.80 9.76
CA GLU A 7 3.85 -5.66 10.16
C GLU A 7 3.68 -6.87 9.23
N THR A 8 4.69 -7.17 8.42
CA THR A 8 4.60 -8.22 7.40
C THR A 8 4.10 -9.54 7.99
N GLU A 9 4.60 -9.91 9.16
CA GLU A 9 4.24 -11.18 9.78
C GLU A 9 2.93 -11.11 10.55
N ALA A 10 2.42 -9.89 10.78
CA ALA A 10 1.18 -9.69 11.53
C ALA A 10 -0.07 -9.77 10.66
N TYR A 11 0.09 -9.94 9.34
CA TYR A 11 -1.03 -9.98 8.41
C TYR A 11 -1.18 -11.38 7.82
N PRO A 12 -2.06 -12.21 8.41
CA PRO A 12 -2.31 -13.54 7.86
C PRO A 12 -2.80 -13.45 6.42
N GLY A 13 -2.31 -14.34 5.59
CA GLY A 13 -2.73 -14.38 4.20
C GLY A 13 -2.01 -13.40 3.28
N LEU A 14 -0.96 -12.72 3.77
CA LEU A 14 -0.23 -11.77 2.92
C LEU A 14 0.36 -12.44 1.69
N MET A 15 1.08 -13.54 1.88
CA MET A 15 1.73 -14.24 0.77
C MET A 15 0.70 -14.73 -0.26
N GLU A 16 -0.37 -15.33 0.20
CA GLU A 16 -1.41 -15.84 -0.67
C GLU A 16 -2.07 -14.73 -1.47
N THR A 17 -2.30 -13.58 -0.82
CA THR A 17 -2.90 -12.42 -1.49
C THR A 17 -1.98 -11.88 -2.56
N LEU A 18 -0.68 -11.76 -2.27
CA LEU A 18 0.29 -11.28 -3.24
C LEU A 18 0.39 -12.21 -4.45
N ILE A 19 0.42 -13.52 -4.20
CA ILE A 19 0.45 -14.51 -5.28
C ILE A 19 -0.80 -14.37 -6.16
N ARG A 20 -1.97 -14.25 -5.54
CA ARG A 20 -3.22 -14.12 -6.26
C ARG A 20 -3.25 -12.89 -7.14
N LEU A 21 -2.83 -11.74 -6.59
CA LEU A 21 -2.81 -10.49 -7.35
C LEU A 21 -1.81 -10.56 -8.51
N GLN A 22 -0.65 -11.15 -8.28
CA GLN A 22 0.33 -11.31 -9.34
C GLN A 22 -0.19 -12.23 -10.45
N ASP A 23 -0.82 -13.34 -10.08
CA ASP A 23 -1.38 -14.30 -11.04
C ASP A 23 -2.50 -13.67 -11.87
N GLU A 24 -3.22 -12.71 -11.30
CA GLU A 24 -4.28 -12.00 -12.01
C GLU A 24 -3.76 -10.82 -12.83
N GLY A 25 -2.46 -10.62 -12.86
CA GLY A 25 -1.84 -9.62 -13.72
C GLY A 25 -1.75 -8.23 -13.13
N PHE A 26 -2.02 -8.05 -11.86
CA PHE A 26 -1.93 -6.74 -11.23
C PHE A 26 -0.47 -6.40 -10.93
N ARG A 27 -0.09 -5.17 -11.27
CA ARG A 27 1.21 -4.63 -10.91
C ARG A 27 1.11 -4.02 -9.52
N MET A 28 2.18 -4.18 -8.73
CA MET A 28 2.17 -3.78 -7.33
C MET A 28 3.37 -2.91 -6.99
N ALA A 29 3.18 -2.03 -6.02
CA ALA A 29 4.22 -1.14 -5.53
C ALA A 29 4.19 -1.10 -4.01
N VAL A 30 5.35 -0.79 -3.44
CA VAL A 30 5.47 -0.48 -2.00
C VAL A 30 5.70 1.02 -1.86
N VAL A 31 4.92 1.66 -1.01
CA VAL A 31 5.09 3.07 -0.66
C VAL A 31 5.23 3.16 0.85
N THR A 32 6.40 3.51 1.33
CA THR A 32 6.73 3.48 2.75
C THR A 32 7.51 4.71 3.17
N ASN A 33 7.37 5.09 4.43
CA ASN A 33 8.21 6.15 5.02
C ASN A 33 9.57 5.61 5.50
N LYS A 34 9.78 4.31 5.45
CA LYS A 34 11.08 3.72 5.79
C LYS A 34 12.15 4.19 4.80
N ALA A 35 13.36 4.43 5.28
CA ALA A 35 14.46 4.83 4.42
C ALA A 35 14.66 3.81 3.30
N THR A 36 14.83 4.31 2.08
CA THR A 36 14.86 3.48 0.87
C THR A 36 15.88 2.34 0.96
N ARG A 37 17.06 2.62 1.54
CA ARG A 37 18.12 1.62 1.63
C ARG A 37 17.74 0.38 2.45
N PHE A 38 16.73 0.48 3.30
CA PHE A 38 16.29 -0.65 4.14
C PHE A 38 15.12 -1.41 3.53
N VAL A 39 14.46 -0.86 2.51
CA VAL A 39 13.21 -1.44 2.01
C VAL A 39 13.46 -2.76 1.29
N ARG A 40 14.35 -2.78 0.30
CA ARG A 40 14.62 -3.99 -0.47
C ARG A 40 15.12 -5.14 0.41
N PRO A 41 16.12 -4.92 1.29
CA PRO A 41 16.55 -6.01 2.18
C PRO A 41 15.43 -6.54 3.06
N HIS A 42 14.57 -5.66 3.54
CA HIS A 42 13.44 -6.06 4.39
C HIS A 42 12.45 -6.94 3.63
N LEU A 43 12.09 -6.51 2.41
CA LEU A 43 11.16 -7.26 1.57
C LEU A 43 11.75 -8.58 1.11
N ASP A 44 13.04 -8.60 0.81
CA ASP A 44 13.74 -9.81 0.39
C ASP A 44 13.78 -10.82 1.53
N LYS A 45 14.09 -10.36 2.73
CA LYS A 45 14.11 -11.22 3.91
C LYS A 45 12.72 -11.81 4.19
N ALA A 46 11.67 -11.05 3.94
CA ALA A 46 10.30 -11.52 4.10
C ALA A 46 9.84 -12.43 2.95
N GLY A 47 10.62 -12.54 1.88
CA GLY A 47 10.31 -13.39 0.74
C GLY A 47 9.26 -12.81 -0.20
N ILE A 48 9.05 -11.50 -0.16
CA ILE A 48 7.98 -10.87 -0.96
C ILE A 48 8.48 -9.83 -1.96
N LEU A 49 9.80 -9.61 -2.04
CA LEU A 49 10.35 -8.59 -2.93
C LEU A 49 9.93 -8.80 -4.39
N ARG A 50 9.84 -10.05 -4.82
CA ARG A 50 9.54 -10.38 -6.22
C ARG A 50 8.16 -9.94 -6.70
N PHE A 51 7.25 -9.62 -5.76
CA PHE A 51 5.89 -9.22 -6.12
C PHE A 51 5.78 -7.76 -6.52
N PHE A 52 6.79 -6.95 -6.25
CA PHE A 52 6.69 -5.51 -6.42
C PHE A 52 7.51 -5.02 -7.60
N ASP A 53 6.83 -4.29 -8.49
CA ASP A 53 7.47 -3.68 -9.65
C ASP A 53 8.12 -2.34 -9.30
N VAL A 54 7.62 -1.69 -8.28
CA VAL A 54 8.04 -0.34 -7.88
C VAL A 54 8.17 -0.28 -6.36
N ILE A 55 9.22 0.38 -5.91
CA ILE A 55 9.45 0.65 -4.49
C ILE A 55 9.71 2.14 -4.33
N VAL A 56 8.92 2.77 -3.46
CA VAL A 56 9.09 4.17 -3.08
C VAL A 56 9.36 4.20 -1.58
N GLY A 57 10.59 4.51 -1.21
CA GLY A 57 10.99 4.63 0.19
C GLY A 57 10.87 6.07 0.69
N GLY A 58 11.17 6.27 1.96
CA GLY A 58 10.94 7.54 2.62
C GLY A 58 11.78 8.71 2.09
N ASP A 59 12.89 8.42 1.42
CA ASP A 59 13.78 9.43 0.86
C ASP A 59 13.74 9.50 -0.66
N ASP A 60 12.80 8.82 -1.32
CA ASP A 60 12.68 8.85 -2.78
C ASP A 60 11.92 10.09 -3.27
N ALA A 61 10.84 10.46 -2.60
CA ALA A 61 10.07 11.64 -2.95
C ALA A 61 10.51 12.82 -2.11
N HIS A 62 10.07 14.03 -2.48
CA HIS A 62 10.47 15.24 -1.76
C HIS A 62 9.88 15.32 -0.35
N ALA A 63 8.88 14.53 -0.05
CA ALA A 63 8.26 14.49 1.27
C ALA A 63 7.71 13.11 1.54
N LYS A 64 7.55 12.79 2.82
CA LYS A 64 7.02 11.51 3.26
C LYS A 64 5.50 11.57 3.41
N LYS A 65 4.85 10.40 3.48
CA LYS A 65 3.44 10.36 3.86
C LYS A 65 3.27 11.05 5.22
N PRO A 66 2.25 11.83 5.44
CA PRO A 66 0.98 11.94 4.70
C PRO A 66 1.00 12.88 3.50
N ASP A 67 2.14 13.37 3.06
CA ASP A 67 2.23 14.14 1.82
C ASP A 67 1.89 13.23 0.65
N PRO A 68 1.21 13.72 -0.40
CA PRO A 68 0.85 12.88 -1.53
C PRO A 68 2.02 12.50 -2.44
N ALA A 69 3.18 13.15 -2.30
CA ALA A 69 4.31 12.94 -3.21
C ALA A 69 4.70 11.48 -3.39
N PRO A 70 4.82 10.66 -2.32
CA PRO A 70 5.20 9.26 -2.52
C PRO A 70 4.16 8.46 -3.31
N VAL A 71 2.88 8.74 -3.11
CA VAL A 71 1.81 8.05 -3.83
C VAL A 71 1.82 8.43 -5.30
N ILE A 72 1.99 9.72 -5.59
CA ILE A 72 2.09 10.20 -6.96
C ILE A 72 3.30 9.58 -7.66
N MET A 73 4.44 9.52 -6.97
CA MET A 73 5.64 8.91 -7.54
C MET A 73 5.42 7.44 -7.88
N ALA A 74 4.73 6.69 -7.01
CA ALA A 74 4.42 5.29 -7.27
C ALA A 74 3.58 5.14 -8.54
N ALA A 75 2.56 5.98 -8.70
CA ALA A 75 1.72 5.95 -9.89
C ALA A 75 2.53 6.25 -11.15
N GLN A 76 3.40 7.25 -11.09
CA GLN A 76 4.26 7.60 -12.21
C GLN A 76 5.16 6.45 -12.61
N ARG A 77 5.79 5.79 -11.65
CA ARG A 77 6.68 4.66 -11.90
C ARG A 77 5.94 3.44 -12.40
N LEU A 78 4.71 3.23 -11.94
CA LEU A 78 3.87 2.15 -12.46
C LEU A 78 3.30 2.48 -13.85
N GLY A 79 3.32 3.75 -14.23
CA GLY A 79 2.79 4.18 -15.52
C GLY A 79 1.28 4.19 -15.56
N VAL A 80 0.61 4.45 -14.44
CA VAL A 80 -0.85 4.49 -14.37
C VAL A 80 -1.31 5.82 -13.75
N PRO A 81 -2.53 6.27 -14.08
CA PRO A 81 -3.11 7.42 -13.40
C PRO A 81 -3.35 7.08 -11.92
N VAL A 82 -3.18 8.06 -11.04
CA VAL A 82 -3.39 7.87 -9.61
C VAL A 82 -4.80 7.35 -9.34
N SER A 83 -5.79 7.82 -10.10
CA SER A 83 -7.18 7.41 -9.91
C SER A 83 -7.42 5.93 -10.22
N ARG A 84 -6.48 5.27 -10.90
CA ARG A 84 -6.60 3.86 -11.25
C ARG A 84 -5.72 2.97 -10.39
N MET A 85 -5.12 3.52 -9.37
CA MET A 85 -4.29 2.80 -8.42
C MET A 85 -5.06 2.70 -7.10
N LEU A 86 -5.01 1.55 -6.46
CA LEU A 86 -5.64 1.38 -5.15
C LEU A 86 -4.56 1.36 -4.08
N MET A 87 -4.66 2.26 -3.12
CA MET A 87 -3.79 2.28 -1.95
C MET A 87 -4.35 1.35 -0.88
N VAL A 88 -3.50 0.50 -0.34
CA VAL A 88 -3.87 -0.37 0.78
C VAL A 88 -2.97 0.01 1.95
N GLY A 89 -3.55 0.39 3.06
CA GLY A 89 -2.78 0.82 4.20
C GLY A 89 -3.46 0.48 5.51
N ASP A 90 -2.87 0.94 6.60
CA ASP A 90 -3.39 0.65 7.93
C ASP A 90 -3.31 1.87 8.86
N SER A 91 -2.97 3.04 8.34
CA SER A 91 -2.75 4.20 9.18
C SER A 91 -3.34 5.47 8.58
N ILE A 92 -3.45 6.49 9.43
CA ILE A 92 -3.91 7.82 9.02
C ILE A 92 -2.99 8.41 7.94
N ASN A 93 -1.68 8.14 8.03
CA ASN A 93 -0.73 8.65 7.04
C ASN A 93 -1.05 8.12 5.64
N ASP A 94 -1.42 6.84 5.56
CA ASP A 94 -1.78 6.23 4.28
C ASP A 94 -3.04 6.84 3.70
N ALA A 95 -4.07 6.99 4.53
CA ALA A 95 -5.34 7.56 4.08
C ALA A 95 -5.18 8.99 3.63
N GLN A 96 -4.46 9.81 4.38
CA GLN A 96 -4.28 11.22 4.05
C GLN A 96 -3.45 11.40 2.78
N ALA A 97 -2.39 10.61 2.61
CA ALA A 97 -1.55 10.69 1.43
C ALA A 97 -2.36 10.30 0.17
N ALA A 98 -3.14 9.24 0.26
CA ALA A 98 -3.96 8.77 -0.85
C ALA A 98 -5.03 9.80 -1.22
N ARG A 99 -5.73 10.35 -0.23
CA ARG A 99 -6.74 11.38 -0.50
C ARG A 99 -6.14 12.61 -1.16
N ALA A 100 -5.01 13.07 -0.64
CA ALA A 100 -4.35 14.25 -1.21
C ALA A 100 -3.88 14.01 -2.64
N ALA A 101 -3.53 12.77 -2.97
CA ALA A 101 -3.09 12.40 -4.32
C ALA A 101 -4.25 12.12 -5.28
N GLY A 102 -5.45 11.95 -4.78
CA GLY A 102 -6.59 11.54 -5.60
C GLY A 102 -6.63 10.04 -5.86
N CYS A 103 -6.04 9.26 -4.97
CA CYS A 103 -5.94 7.81 -5.09
C CYS A 103 -6.99 7.14 -4.21
N PRO A 104 -7.77 6.19 -4.73
CA PRO A 104 -8.66 5.39 -3.90
C PRO A 104 -7.85 4.66 -2.82
N VAL A 105 -8.42 4.53 -1.63
CA VAL A 105 -7.73 3.90 -0.51
C VAL A 105 -8.67 3.03 0.30
N VAL A 106 -8.20 1.83 0.64
CA VAL A 106 -8.85 0.97 1.62
C VAL A 106 -7.88 0.72 2.77
N LEU A 107 -8.42 0.55 3.96
CA LEU A 107 -7.60 0.38 5.15
C LEU A 107 -7.89 -0.96 5.81
N LEU A 108 -6.83 -1.53 6.38
CA LEU A 108 -6.92 -2.72 7.21
C LEU A 108 -7.04 -2.28 8.67
N PRO A 109 -7.86 -2.96 9.48
CA PRO A 109 -8.14 -2.47 10.83
C PRO A 109 -7.08 -2.79 11.88
N HIS A 110 -5.98 -3.43 11.49
CA HIS A 110 -4.98 -3.93 12.42
C HIS A 110 -3.85 -2.97 12.71
N GLY A 111 -3.78 -1.83 12.00
CA GLY A 111 -2.66 -0.93 12.12
C GLY A 111 -2.77 0.05 13.26
N TYR A 112 -1.67 0.75 13.51
CA TYR A 112 -1.61 1.84 14.46
C TYR A 112 -2.03 3.15 13.76
N ASN A 113 -2.97 3.87 14.38
CA ASN A 113 -3.56 5.08 13.79
C ASN A 113 -3.41 6.28 14.70
N GLU A 114 -2.33 6.36 15.46
CA GLU A 114 -2.06 7.49 16.36
C GLU A 114 -3.20 7.71 17.35
N GLY A 115 -3.77 6.60 17.86
CA GLY A 115 -4.86 6.63 18.83
C GLY A 115 -6.24 6.69 18.21
N GLU A 116 -6.36 6.83 16.88
CA GLU A 116 -7.63 6.86 16.20
C GLU A 116 -8.01 5.48 15.69
N PRO A 117 -9.24 5.01 15.92
CA PRO A 117 -9.69 3.79 15.26
C PRO A 117 -9.73 3.99 13.75
N VAL A 118 -9.31 2.96 13.01
CA VAL A 118 -9.23 3.09 11.55
C VAL A 118 -10.57 3.40 10.91
N HIS A 119 -11.67 2.95 11.50
CA HIS A 119 -13.00 3.13 10.91
C HIS A 119 -13.53 4.57 11.00
N VAL A 120 -12.83 5.47 11.70
CA VAL A 120 -13.20 6.89 11.69
C VAL A 120 -12.34 7.71 10.72
N LEU A 121 -11.40 7.08 10.02
CA LEU A 121 -10.55 7.78 9.06
C LEU A 121 -11.26 7.95 7.73
N ASP A 122 -10.88 9.01 7.00
CA ASP A 122 -11.41 9.27 5.66
C ASP A 122 -10.78 8.30 4.68
N CYS A 123 -11.52 7.31 4.26
CA CYS A 123 -11.08 6.31 3.31
C CYS A 123 -12.28 5.80 2.50
N ASP A 124 -11.99 5.06 1.44
CA ASP A 124 -13.03 4.53 0.56
C ASP A 124 -13.66 3.24 1.09
N GLY A 125 -13.00 2.60 2.04
CA GLY A 125 -13.55 1.41 2.66
C GLY A 125 -12.58 0.81 3.65
N ILE A 126 -13.12 -0.05 4.51
CA ILE A 126 -12.34 -0.82 5.46
C ILE A 126 -12.56 -2.28 5.12
N VAL A 127 -11.48 -3.01 4.88
CA VAL A 127 -11.55 -4.43 4.57
C VAL A 127 -11.01 -5.21 5.77
N PRO A 128 -11.71 -6.26 6.19
CA PRO A 128 -11.34 -6.96 7.42
C PRO A 128 -10.08 -7.81 7.27
N THR A 129 -9.77 -8.24 6.07
CA THR A 129 -8.63 -9.13 5.83
C THR A 129 -7.91 -8.74 4.55
N LEU A 130 -6.65 -9.17 4.44
CA LEU A 130 -5.90 -8.99 3.20
C LEU A 130 -6.54 -9.75 2.04
N ALA A 131 -7.17 -10.89 2.29
CA ALA A 131 -7.86 -11.64 1.22
C ALA A 131 -8.96 -10.81 0.57
N ALA A 132 -9.66 -9.98 1.35
CA ALA A 132 -10.71 -9.13 0.83
C ALA A 132 -10.18 -8.03 -0.10
N VAL A 133 -8.90 -7.67 0.03
CA VAL A 133 -8.27 -6.68 -0.84
C VAL A 133 -8.32 -7.13 -2.30
N ALA A 134 -8.02 -8.39 -2.56
CA ALA A 134 -8.03 -8.92 -3.92
C ALA A 134 -9.41 -8.80 -4.57
N ASP A 135 -10.48 -9.01 -3.79
CA ASP A 135 -11.84 -8.86 -4.31
C ASP A 135 -12.15 -7.40 -4.63
N CYS A 136 -11.69 -6.46 -3.79
CA CYS A 136 -11.87 -5.04 -4.04
C CYS A 136 -11.18 -4.60 -5.31
N VAL A 137 -9.94 -5.04 -5.52
CA VAL A 137 -9.15 -4.70 -6.70
C VAL A 137 -9.80 -5.26 -7.96
N ARG A 138 -10.24 -6.51 -7.91
CA ARG A 138 -10.87 -7.16 -9.05
C ARG A 138 -12.11 -6.39 -9.48
N ARG A 139 -12.97 -5.99 -8.53
CA ARG A 139 -14.18 -5.24 -8.84
C ARG A 139 -13.86 -3.87 -9.42
N ALA A 140 -12.80 -3.24 -8.96
CA ALA A 140 -12.41 -1.92 -9.44
C ALA A 140 -11.68 -1.98 -10.78
N GLY A 141 -11.13 -3.14 -11.14
CA GLY A 141 -10.34 -3.28 -12.35
C GLY A 141 -9.06 -2.44 -12.32
N SER A 142 -8.50 -2.23 -11.14
CA SER A 142 -7.41 -1.28 -10.93
C SER A 142 -6.10 -1.98 -10.65
N THR A 143 -5.01 -1.25 -10.91
CA THR A 143 -3.67 -1.64 -10.49
C THR A 143 -3.54 -1.36 -8.99
N VAL A 144 -2.88 -2.27 -8.28
CA VAL A 144 -2.73 -2.16 -6.83
C VAL A 144 -1.42 -1.49 -6.48
N GLY A 145 -1.51 -0.43 -5.66
CA GLY A 145 -0.36 0.10 -4.95
C GLY A 145 -0.51 -0.28 -3.48
N THR A 146 0.55 -0.78 -2.88
CA THR A 146 0.50 -1.17 -1.47
C THR A 146 1.41 -0.29 -0.64
N ALA A 147 0.97 0.00 0.54
CA ALA A 147 1.71 0.86 1.46
C ALA A 147 2.48 0.04 2.49
#